data_63b30f227886ca963d41d6b374ef3f83
#
_entry.id   63b30f227886ca963d41d6b374ef3f83
#
_cell.length_a   1.000
_cell.length_b   1.000
_cell.length_c   1.000
_cell.angle_alpha   90.00
_cell.angle_beta   90.00
_cell.angle_gamma   90.00
#
_symmetry.space_group_name_H-M   'P 1'
#
loop_
_entity.id
_entity.type
_entity.pdbx_description
1 polymer ?
#
loop_
_entity_poly.entity_id
_entity_poly.type
_entity_poly.pdbx_seq_one_letter_code
_entity_poly.pdbx_strand_id
1 'polypeptide(L)'
;MFFPQKKSMGMVKVVAALAIAMLFLIIHLANPAFLPHLCGLLARGDIEETALYIKSFGSWAVVFSFLLTLFVNALGFPPAIIFSTANTLIFGIFWGIFLSVAAETVGVTVSFLLLRFFFRDAAEKIIAKHKTLANIDKYSGKRGFVVMLIARMVPYFPSILLNALGALSAMSLRDYVISSFVGKFPSTGIEAIIGHDTITHQEDPTRLIIVIVFAVLLIAGAWWYERRAAKRAA
;
A
#
# COMPACT_ATOMS: atom_id res chain seq x y z
N MET A 1 -18.26 21.36 -1.88
CA MET A 1 -17.99 20.04 -1.34
C MET A 1 -18.62 19.98 0.06
N PHE A 2 -19.74 19.28 0.22
CA PHE A 2 -20.54 19.27 1.45
C PHE A 2 -19.81 18.46 2.53
N PHE A 3 -19.22 19.14 3.51
CA PHE A 3 -18.82 18.48 4.76
C PHE A 3 -19.97 18.61 5.77
N PRO A 4 -20.49 17.50 6.31
CA PRO A 4 -21.53 17.54 7.31
C PRO A 4 -21.01 18.16 8.62
N GLN A 5 -21.92 18.82 9.35
CA GLN A 5 -21.63 19.51 10.61
C GLN A 5 -20.93 18.57 11.61
N LYS A 6 -20.04 19.12 12.45
CA LYS A 6 -19.13 18.42 13.41
C LYS A 6 -19.80 17.33 14.28
N LYS A 7 -21.09 17.46 14.62
CA LYS A 7 -21.85 16.47 15.39
C LYS A 7 -22.26 15.23 14.56
N SER A 8 -22.51 15.40 13.25
CA SER A 8 -22.83 14.32 12.31
C SER A 8 -21.59 13.46 11.98
N MET A 9 -20.40 14.05 12.00
CA MET A 9 -19.13 13.39 11.65
C MET A 9 -18.74 12.30 12.68
N GLY A 10 -19.02 12.50 13.99
CA GLY A 10 -18.82 11.48 15.02
C GLY A 10 -19.68 10.24 14.79
N MET A 11 -20.95 10.46 14.48
CA MET A 11 -21.90 9.38 14.22
C MET A 11 -21.54 8.59 12.95
N VAL A 12 -21.10 9.29 11.89
CA VAL A 12 -20.65 8.63 10.65
C VAL A 12 -19.41 7.76 10.89
N LYS A 13 -18.45 8.22 11.72
CA LYS A 13 -17.28 7.41 12.12
C LYS A 13 -17.68 6.14 12.88
N VAL A 14 -18.63 6.24 13.80
CA VAL A 14 -19.15 5.09 14.54
C VAL A 14 -19.86 4.12 13.61
N VAL A 15 -20.73 4.61 12.72
CA VAL A 15 -21.43 3.76 11.74
C VAL A 15 -20.45 3.06 10.80
N ALA A 16 -19.41 3.75 10.33
CA ALA A 16 -18.37 3.14 9.50
C ALA A 16 -17.60 2.05 10.24
N ALA A 17 -17.24 2.28 11.52
CA ALA A 17 -16.56 1.28 12.33
C ALA A 17 -17.47 0.04 12.58
N LEU A 18 -18.76 0.26 12.86
CA LEU A 18 -19.73 -0.82 13.01
C LEU A 18 -19.94 -1.60 11.71
N ALA A 19 -19.97 -0.92 10.55
CA ALA A 19 -20.08 -1.59 9.26
C ALA A 19 -18.87 -2.47 8.96
N ILE A 20 -17.65 -2.02 9.29
CA ILE A 20 -16.43 -2.83 9.18
C ILE A 20 -16.50 -4.04 10.11
N ALA A 21 -16.87 -3.86 11.37
CA ALA A 21 -17.02 -4.94 12.34
C ALA A 21 -18.08 -5.96 11.89
N MET A 22 -19.21 -5.48 11.36
CA MET A 22 -20.27 -6.33 10.81
C MET A 22 -19.80 -7.14 9.60
N LEU A 23 -18.96 -6.56 8.71
CA LEU A 23 -18.37 -7.28 7.58
C LEU A 23 -17.53 -8.47 8.07
N PHE A 24 -16.66 -8.26 9.07
CA PHE A 24 -15.87 -9.35 9.67
C PHE A 24 -16.74 -10.41 10.33
N LEU A 25 -17.82 -9.99 11.01
CA LEU A 25 -18.77 -10.91 11.62
C LEU A 25 -19.48 -11.76 10.55
N ILE A 26 -19.92 -11.16 9.44
CA ILE A 26 -20.57 -11.87 8.34
C ILE A 26 -19.60 -12.90 7.73
N ILE A 27 -18.33 -12.52 7.48
CA ILE A 27 -17.31 -13.43 6.98
C ILE A 27 -17.10 -14.60 7.95
N HIS A 28 -17.02 -14.33 9.25
CA HIS A 28 -16.86 -15.37 10.26
C HIS A 28 -18.08 -16.30 10.35
N LEU A 29 -19.30 -15.77 10.25
CA LEU A 29 -20.53 -16.58 10.28
C LEU A 29 -20.69 -17.42 9.00
N ALA A 30 -20.26 -16.89 7.84
CA ALA A 30 -20.31 -17.61 6.56
C ALA A 30 -19.30 -18.77 6.52
N ASN A 31 -18.10 -18.57 7.06
CA ASN A 31 -17.06 -19.59 7.17
C ASN A 31 -16.20 -19.35 8.43
N PRO A 32 -16.54 -19.98 9.57
CA PRO A 32 -15.81 -19.78 10.82
C PRO A 32 -14.32 -20.15 10.76
N ALA A 33 -13.94 -21.08 9.87
CA ALA A 33 -12.56 -21.51 9.70
C ALA A 33 -11.74 -20.56 8.81
N PHE A 34 -12.37 -19.70 7.99
CA PHE A 34 -11.71 -18.86 7.02
C PHE A 34 -10.71 -17.88 7.67
N LEU A 35 -11.17 -17.07 8.60
CA LEU A 35 -10.33 -16.07 9.28
C LEU A 35 -9.20 -16.70 10.11
N PRO A 36 -9.42 -17.72 10.95
CA PRO A 36 -8.36 -18.41 11.66
C PRO A 36 -7.34 -19.06 10.73
N HIS A 37 -7.78 -19.72 9.66
CA HIS A 37 -6.88 -20.32 8.67
C HIS A 37 -6.03 -19.26 7.97
N LEU A 38 -6.65 -18.18 7.51
CA LEU A 38 -5.97 -17.06 6.88
C LEU A 38 -4.96 -16.42 7.85
N CYS A 39 -5.35 -16.13 9.09
CA CYS A 39 -4.45 -15.58 10.11
C CYS A 39 -3.28 -16.53 10.41
N GLY A 40 -3.52 -17.83 10.47
CA GLY A 40 -2.48 -18.84 10.67
C GLY A 40 -1.48 -18.88 9.50
N LEU A 41 -1.96 -18.82 8.28
CA LEU A 41 -1.16 -18.77 7.06
C LEU A 41 -0.28 -17.49 7.02
N LEU A 42 -0.87 -16.35 7.34
CA LEU A 42 -0.18 -15.06 7.39
C LEU A 42 0.85 -14.99 8.52
N ALA A 43 0.55 -15.58 9.67
CA ALA A 43 1.46 -15.58 10.82
C ALA A 43 2.71 -16.46 10.58
N ARG A 44 2.57 -17.54 9.82
CA ARG A 44 3.70 -18.41 9.43
C ARG A 44 4.58 -17.78 8.36
N GLY A 45 4.01 -16.88 7.55
CA GLY A 45 4.75 -16.21 6.45
C GLY A 45 5.20 -17.19 5.34
N ASP A 46 4.54 -18.35 5.23
CA ASP A 46 4.88 -19.37 4.24
C ASP A 46 4.32 -18.96 2.87
N ILE A 47 5.25 -18.64 1.96
CA ILE A 47 4.92 -18.14 0.62
C ILE A 47 4.36 -19.27 -0.25
N GLU A 48 4.92 -20.48 -0.16
CA GLU A 48 4.48 -21.62 -0.97
C GLU A 48 3.08 -22.06 -0.56
N GLU A 49 2.82 -22.18 0.75
CA GLU A 49 1.49 -22.51 1.28
C GLU A 49 0.48 -21.42 0.89
N THR A 50 0.87 -20.14 0.92
CA THR A 50 0.05 -19.02 0.46
C THR A 50 -0.26 -19.12 -1.03
N ALA A 51 0.72 -19.44 -1.87
CA ALA A 51 0.53 -19.63 -3.30
C ALA A 51 -0.42 -20.80 -3.59
N LEU A 52 -0.24 -21.95 -2.92
CA LEU A 52 -1.11 -23.12 -3.05
C LEU A 52 -2.54 -22.79 -2.62
N TYR A 53 -2.70 -22.07 -1.51
CA TYR A 53 -4.01 -21.65 -1.04
C TYR A 53 -4.74 -20.73 -2.03
N ILE A 54 -4.05 -19.72 -2.57
CA ILE A 54 -4.61 -18.85 -3.60
C ILE A 54 -4.97 -19.67 -4.85
N LYS A 55 -4.10 -20.58 -5.30
CA LYS A 55 -4.30 -21.41 -6.48
C LYS A 55 -5.50 -22.35 -6.33
N SER A 56 -5.83 -22.77 -5.11
CA SER A 56 -6.99 -23.64 -4.82
C SER A 56 -8.34 -23.03 -5.21
N PHE A 57 -8.42 -21.70 -5.36
CA PHE A 57 -9.61 -21.00 -5.84
C PHE A 57 -9.83 -21.10 -7.36
N GLY A 58 -8.95 -21.80 -8.10
CA GLY A 58 -9.11 -22.07 -9.54
C GLY A 58 -9.28 -20.78 -10.34
N SER A 59 -10.35 -20.66 -11.13
CA SER A 59 -10.62 -19.48 -11.96
C SER A 59 -10.79 -18.18 -11.16
N TRP A 60 -11.11 -18.25 -9.88
CA TRP A 60 -11.25 -17.09 -9.00
C TRP A 60 -9.93 -16.69 -8.32
N ALA A 61 -8.85 -17.41 -8.54
CA ALA A 61 -7.56 -17.16 -7.89
C ALA A 61 -7.06 -15.71 -8.08
N VAL A 62 -7.24 -15.12 -9.28
CA VAL A 62 -6.85 -13.73 -9.55
C VAL A 62 -7.61 -12.76 -8.68
N VAL A 63 -8.94 -12.91 -8.59
CA VAL A 63 -9.81 -12.02 -7.79
C VAL A 63 -9.52 -12.21 -6.31
N PHE A 64 -9.38 -13.45 -5.87
CA PHE A 64 -9.07 -13.76 -4.47
C PHE A 64 -7.71 -13.21 -4.06
N SER A 65 -6.67 -13.41 -4.88
CA SER A 65 -5.34 -12.85 -4.63
C SER A 65 -5.36 -11.32 -4.58
N PHE A 66 -6.06 -10.68 -5.52
CA PHE A 66 -6.22 -9.22 -5.52
C PHE A 66 -6.84 -8.72 -4.21
N LEU A 67 -7.96 -9.31 -3.79
CA LEU A 67 -8.66 -8.92 -2.57
C LEU A 67 -7.82 -9.17 -1.32
N LEU A 68 -7.11 -10.30 -1.27
CA LEU A 68 -6.25 -10.65 -0.14
C LEU A 68 -5.05 -9.69 -0.04
N THR A 69 -4.37 -9.42 -1.16
CA THR A 69 -3.25 -8.46 -1.22
C THR A 69 -3.71 -7.05 -0.87
N LEU A 70 -4.88 -6.62 -1.36
CA LEU A 70 -5.52 -5.35 -1.00
C LEU A 70 -5.76 -5.27 0.51
N PHE A 71 -6.39 -6.30 1.08
CA PHE A 71 -6.75 -6.33 2.49
C PHE A 71 -5.52 -6.22 3.41
N VAL A 72 -4.49 -6.99 3.12
CA VAL A 72 -3.24 -6.97 3.87
C VAL A 72 -2.57 -5.59 3.80
N ASN A 73 -2.53 -4.97 2.63
CA ASN A 73 -1.98 -3.63 2.47
C ASN A 73 -2.84 -2.53 3.10
N ALA A 74 -4.15 -2.74 3.19
CA ALA A 74 -5.04 -1.83 3.92
C ALA A 74 -4.78 -1.87 5.43
N LEU A 75 -4.48 -3.05 5.99
CA LEU A 75 -4.09 -3.23 7.40
C LEU A 75 -2.64 -2.81 7.65
N GLY A 76 -1.75 -2.98 6.66
CA GLY A 76 -0.32 -2.71 6.75
C GLY A 76 0.50 -3.86 7.38
N PHE A 77 -0.11 -5.02 7.58
CA PHE A 77 0.50 -6.25 8.10
C PHE A 77 -0.28 -7.47 7.59
N PRO A 78 0.37 -8.61 7.28
CA PRO A 78 1.80 -8.89 7.26
C PRO A 78 2.55 -8.21 6.07
N PRO A 79 3.89 -8.42 5.93
CA PRO A 79 4.67 -7.85 4.84
C PRO A 79 4.12 -8.26 3.46
N ALA A 80 4.03 -7.31 2.54
CA ALA A 80 3.45 -7.52 1.21
C ALA A 80 4.24 -8.52 0.34
N ILE A 81 5.53 -8.73 0.63
CA ILE A 81 6.40 -9.65 -0.10
C ILE A 81 5.83 -11.08 -0.19
N ILE A 82 5.12 -11.56 0.84
CA ILE A 82 4.49 -12.88 0.84
C ILE A 82 3.52 -13.01 -0.34
N PHE A 83 2.70 -11.99 -0.55
CA PHE A 83 1.67 -11.99 -1.60
C PHE A 83 2.23 -11.67 -2.97
N SER A 84 3.17 -10.72 -3.05
CA SER A 84 3.79 -10.37 -4.32
C SER A 84 4.61 -11.53 -4.88
N THR A 85 5.32 -12.27 -4.02
CA THR A 85 6.02 -13.49 -4.41
C THR A 85 5.04 -14.61 -4.77
N ALA A 86 4.01 -14.88 -3.95
CA ALA A 86 2.99 -15.88 -4.28
C ALA A 86 2.33 -15.58 -5.64
N ASN A 87 2.03 -14.31 -5.91
CA ASN A 87 1.46 -13.89 -7.19
C ASN A 87 2.40 -14.16 -8.37
N THR A 88 3.70 -13.96 -8.21
CA THR A 88 4.66 -14.28 -9.28
C THR A 88 4.81 -15.78 -9.50
N LEU A 89 4.71 -16.60 -8.46
CA LEU A 89 4.70 -18.06 -8.57
C LEU A 89 3.46 -18.60 -9.29
N ILE A 90 2.30 -17.96 -9.11
CA ILE A 90 1.02 -18.42 -9.67
C ILE A 90 0.80 -17.89 -11.09
N PHE A 91 1.02 -16.59 -11.31
CA PHE A 91 0.62 -15.87 -12.52
C PHE A 91 1.80 -15.49 -13.41
N GLY A 92 3.03 -15.88 -13.02
CA GLY A 92 4.27 -15.46 -13.67
C GLY A 92 4.72 -14.05 -13.25
N ILE A 93 6.00 -13.75 -13.49
CA ILE A 93 6.66 -12.56 -12.96
C ILE A 93 5.94 -11.27 -13.37
N PHE A 94 5.67 -11.10 -14.66
CA PHE A 94 5.07 -9.85 -15.17
C PHE A 94 3.66 -9.61 -14.60
N TRP A 95 2.76 -10.59 -14.77
CA TRP A 95 1.38 -10.46 -14.31
C TRP A 95 1.25 -10.50 -12.80
N GLY A 96 2.11 -11.28 -12.11
CA GLY A 96 2.15 -11.32 -10.66
C GLY A 96 2.56 -9.98 -10.05
N ILE A 97 3.61 -9.32 -10.58
CA ILE A 97 4.01 -7.99 -10.13
C ILE A 97 2.91 -6.96 -10.42
N PHE A 98 2.35 -6.96 -11.65
CA PHE A 98 1.30 -6.00 -12.01
C PHE A 98 0.05 -6.13 -11.11
N LEU A 99 -0.42 -7.36 -10.89
CA LEU A 99 -1.53 -7.66 -9.99
C LEU A 99 -1.25 -7.18 -8.57
N SER A 100 -0.05 -7.48 -8.06
CA SER A 100 0.39 -7.07 -6.72
C SER A 100 0.41 -5.55 -6.59
N VAL A 101 1.08 -4.83 -7.49
CA VAL A 101 1.14 -3.36 -7.46
C VAL A 101 -0.24 -2.73 -7.52
N ALA A 102 -1.13 -3.24 -8.37
CA ALA A 102 -2.50 -2.75 -8.47
C ALA A 102 -3.27 -2.98 -7.15
N ALA A 103 -3.25 -4.20 -6.61
CA ALA A 103 -3.94 -4.54 -5.37
C ALA A 103 -3.36 -3.80 -4.15
N GLU A 104 -2.04 -3.72 -4.04
CA GLU A 104 -1.33 -2.98 -2.99
C GLU A 104 -1.68 -1.49 -3.03
N THR A 105 -1.72 -0.88 -4.24
CA THR A 105 -2.08 0.54 -4.39
C THR A 105 -3.51 0.80 -3.92
N VAL A 106 -4.45 -0.05 -4.27
CA VAL A 106 -5.83 0.06 -3.77
C VAL A 106 -5.86 -0.14 -2.25
N GLY A 107 -5.14 -1.12 -1.72
CA GLY A 107 -5.07 -1.40 -0.28
C GLY A 107 -4.53 -0.21 0.52
N VAL A 108 -3.37 0.36 0.13
CA VAL A 108 -2.81 1.52 0.82
C VAL A 108 -3.69 2.76 0.66
N THR A 109 -4.44 2.87 -0.46
CA THR A 109 -5.42 3.95 -0.65
C THR A 109 -6.58 3.82 0.32
N VAL A 110 -7.10 2.61 0.53
CA VAL A 110 -8.12 2.34 1.55
C VAL A 110 -7.59 2.68 2.95
N SER A 111 -6.39 2.24 3.27
CA SER A 111 -5.70 2.58 4.53
C SER A 111 -5.59 4.10 4.73
N PHE A 112 -5.13 4.83 3.70
CA PHE A 112 -5.04 6.28 3.71
C PHE A 112 -6.39 6.95 3.98
N LEU A 113 -7.45 6.51 3.29
CA LEU A 113 -8.80 7.06 3.47
C LEU A 113 -9.33 6.81 4.88
N LEU A 114 -9.18 5.59 5.40
CA LEU A 114 -9.60 5.24 6.75
C LEU A 114 -8.83 6.03 7.81
N LEU A 115 -7.48 6.06 7.73
CA LEU A 115 -6.67 6.81 8.66
C LEU A 115 -6.98 8.31 8.60
N ARG A 116 -7.16 8.87 7.42
CA ARG A 116 -7.55 10.28 7.25
C ARG A 116 -8.93 10.56 7.83
N PHE A 117 -9.90 9.70 7.55
CA PHE A 117 -11.26 9.86 8.04
C PHE A 117 -11.36 9.81 9.57
N PHE A 118 -10.65 8.85 10.17
CA PHE A 118 -10.75 8.68 11.63
C PHE A 118 -9.84 9.62 12.43
N PHE A 119 -8.62 9.90 11.95
CA PHE A 119 -7.55 10.48 12.77
C PHE A 119 -7.06 11.85 12.33
N ARG A 120 -7.39 12.35 11.12
CA ARG A 120 -6.88 13.64 10.62
C ARG A 120 -7.25 14.81 11.54
N ASP A 121 -8.47 14.86 12.06
CA ASP A 121 -8.92 15.94 12.96
C ASP A 121 -8.09 15.98 14.27
N ALA A 122 -7.71 14.80 14.77
CA ALA A 122 -6.85 14.70 15.96
C ALA A 122 -5.41 15.14 15.64
N ALA A 123 -4.89 14.71 14.47
CA ALA A 123 -3.57 15.11 14.01
C ALA A 123 -3.46 16.63 13.79
N GLU A 124 -4.45 17.27 13.19
CA GLU A 124 -4.47 18.74 12.98
C GLU A 124 -4.40 19.52 14.28
N LYS A 125 -5.07 19.05 15.34
CA LYS A 125 -4.99 19.68 16.66
C LYS A 125 -3.59 19.63 17.27
N ILE A 126 -2.84 18.55 16.99
CA ILE A 126 -1.45 18.38 17.44
C ILE A 126 -0.52 19.22 16.58
N ILE A 127 -0.69 19.16 15.26
CA ILE A 127 0.10 19.92 14.28
C ILE A 127 0.00 21.42 14.56
N ALA A 128 -1.20 21.93 14.85
CA ALA A 128 -1.44 23.35 15.12
C ALA A 128 -0.69 23.87 16.37
N LYS A 129 -0.38 23.01 17.33
CA LYS A 129 0.32 23.37 18.56
C LYS A 129 1.86 23.45 18.39
N HIS A 130 2.41 22.93 17.29
CA HIS A 130 3.86 22.81 17.08
C HIS A 130 4.27 23.40 15.72
N LYS A 131 5.03 24.50 15.73
CA LYS A 131 5.50 25.20 14.49
C LYS A 131 6.26 24.25 13.54
N THR A 132 7.08 23.36 14.08
CA THR A 132 7.84 22.39 13.27
C THR A 132 6.91 21.44 12.53
N LEU A 133 5.89 20.88 13.21
CA LEU A 133 4.92 19.98 12.61
C LEU A 133 4.07 20.71 11.56
N ALA A 134 3.68 21.95 11.82
CA ALA A 134 2.94 22.78 10.86
C ALA A 134 3.76 23.04 9.58
N ASN A 135 5.06 23.27 9.69
CA ASN A 135 5.95 23.43 8.54
C ASN A 135 6.10 22.13 7.76
N ILE A 136 6.26 20.99 8.43
CA ILE A 136 6.30 19.66 7.79
C ILE A 136 5.00 19.37 7.06
N ASP A 137 3.85 19.65 7.68
CA ASP A 137 2.54 19.45 7.07
C ASP A 137 2.36 20.32 5.80
N LYS A 138 2.74 21.59 5.87
CA LYS A 138 2.74 22.51 4.72
C LYS A 138 3.69 22.04 3.60
N TYR A 139 4.86 21.52 3.97
CA TYR A 139 5.82 20.97 3.02
C TYR A 139 5.25 19.73 2.31
N SER A 140 4.60 18.84 3.07
CA SER A 140 3.97 17.63 2.51
C SER A 140 2.83 17.94 1.54
N GLY A 141 2.11 19.05 1.72
CA GLY A 141 1.12 19.54 0.77
C GLY A 141 1.72 20.03 -0.56
N LYS A 142 2.96 20.53 -0.54
CA LYS A 142 3.64 21.06 -1.73
C LYS A 142 4.52 20.05 -2.46
N ARG A 143 5.22 19.17 -1.72
CA ARG A 143 6.21 18.21 -2.24
C ARG A 143 5.93 16.77 -1.83
N GLY A 144 4.78 16.51 -1.24
CA GLY A 144 4.41 15.19 -0.73
C GLY A 144 4.44 14.10 -1.80
N PHE A 145 4.12 14.47 -3.05
CA PHE A 145 4.19 13.54 -4.18
C PHE A 145 5.58 12.91 -4.34
N VAL A 146 6.62 13.74 -4.45
CA VAL A 146 7.99 13.24 -4.70
C VAL A 146 8.54 12.50 -3.49
N VAL A 147 8.29 13.03 -2.28
CA VAL A 147 8.70 12.36 -1.03
C VAL A 147 8.04 10.99 -0.91
N MET A 148 6.73 10.90 -1.16
CA MET A 148 6.01 9.63 -1.11
C MET A 148 6.46 8.67 -2.20
N LEU A 149 6.68 9.18 -3.44
CA LEU A 149 7.20 8.39 -4.56
C LEU A 149 8.53 7.72 -4.19
N ILE A 150 9.50 8.51 -3.73
CA ILE A 150 10.84 8.00 -3.35
C ILE A 150 10.73 7.01 -2.17
N ALA A 151 9.94 7.36 -1.15
CA ALA A 151 9.76 6.48 0.01
C ALA A 151 9.10 5.13 -0.36
N ARG A 152 8.17 5.13 -1.33
CA ARG A 152 7.53 3.91 -1.83
C ARG A 152 8.44 3.04 -2.71
N MET A 153 9.51 3.60 -3.27
CA MET A 153 10.48 2.85 -4.06
C MET A 153 11.46 2.04 -3.20
N VAL A 154 11.55 2.34 -1.91
CA VAL A 154 12.43 1.62 -0.98
C VAL A 154 11.77 0.26 -0.64
N PRO A 155 12.38 -0.88 -1.03
CA PRO A 155 11.86 -2.18 -0.68
C PRO A 155 11.88 -2.40 0.84
N TYR A 156 10.99 -3.24 1.34
CA TYR A 156 10.84 -3.58 2.76
C TYR A 156 10.49 -2.41 3.70
N PHE A 157 10.23 -1.22 3.16
CA PHE A 157 9.84 -0.09 4.02
C PHE A 157 8.40 -0.31 4.57
N PRO A 158 8.17 -0.15 5.88
CA PRO A 158 6.87 -0.42 6.49
C PRO A 158 5.76 0.45 5.89
N SER A 159 4.87 -0.16 5.08
CA SER A 159 3.79 0.55 4.38
C SER A 159 2.85 1.29 5.33
N ILE A 160 2.63 0.76 6.54
CA ILE A 160 1.78 1.40 7.55
C ILE A 160 2.28 2.79 7.95
N LEU A 161 3.61 2.99 8.04
CA LEU A 161 4.18 4.29 8.34
C LEU A 161 3.91 5.30 7.23
N LEU A 162 4.11 4.89 5.96
CA LEU A 162 3.82 5.76 4.82
C LEU A 162 2.32 6.05 4.67
N ASN A 163 1.47 5.07 4.98
CA ASN A 163 0.02 5.27 5.00
C ASN A 163 -0.37 6.32 6.05
N ALA A 164 0.16 6.21 7.26
CA ALA A 164 -0.10 7.17 8.33
C ALA A 164 0.45 8.56 8.00
N LEU A 165 1.71 8.66 7.57
CA LEU A 165 2.33 9.94 7.18
C LEU A 165 1.54 10.64 6.06
N GLY A 166 1.16 9.92 5.01
CA GLY A 166 0.34 10.47 3.93
C GLY A 166 -1.04 10.88 4.41
N ALA A 167 -1.73 10.02 5.16
CA ALA A 167 -3.09 10.26 5.61
C ALA A 167 -3.22 11.43 6.60
N LEU A 168 -2.26 11.57 7.50
CA LEU A 168 -2.27 12.59 8.55
C LEU A 168 -1.63 13.92 8.12
N SER A 169 -1.05 13.97 6.92
CA SER A 169 -0.45 15.17 6.34
C SER A 169 -1.41 15.92 5.40
N ALA A 170 -1.00 17.10 4.91
CA ALA A 170 -1.74 17.91 3.94
C ALA A 170 -1.67 17.36 2.50
N MET A 171 -1.07 16.19 2.29
CA MET A 171 -0.92 15.55 0.98
C MET A 171 -2.29 15.25 0.34
N SER A 172 -2.46 15.50 -0.97
CA SER A 172 -3.69 15.17 -1.67
C SER A 172 -3.85 13.67 -1.90
N LEU A 173 -5.10 13.19 -1.95
CA LEU A 173 -5.38 11.79 -2.29
C LEU A 173 -4.81 11.41 -3.65
N ARG A 174 -4.92 12.31 -4.65
CA ARG A 174 -4.40 12.09 -5.99
C ARG A 174 -2.89 11.87 -5.99
N ASP A 175 -2.16 12.76 -5.30
CA ASP A 175 -0.70 12.66 -5.20
C ASP A 175 -0.28 11.38 -4.48
N TYR A 176 -1.02 11.01 -3.43
CA TYR A 176 -0.77 9.78 -2.68
C TYR A 176 -0.98 8.53 -3.55
N VAL A 177 -2.09 8.44 -4.29
CA VAL A 177 -2.40 7.28 -5.14
C VAL A 177 -1.39 7.14 -6.27
N ILE A 178 -1.11 8.24 -7.00
CA ILE A 178 -0.20 8.18 -8.15
C ILE A 178 1.24 7.88 -7.70
N SER A 179 1.72 8.55 -6.64
CA SER A 179 3.05 8.28 -6.10
C SER A 179 3.19 6.86 -5.55
N SER A 180 2.14 6.34 -4.90
CA SER A 180 2.13 4.95 -4.42
C SER A 180 2.12 3.95 -5.57
N PHE A 181 1.27 4.15 -6.59
CA PHE A 181 1.20 3.26 -7.74
C PHE A 181 2.55 3.19 -8.48
N VAL A 182 3.12 4.34 -8.83
CA VAL A 182 4.39 4.40 -9.57
C VAL A 182 5.56 3.91 -8.70
N GLY A 183 5.62 4.32 -7.42
CA GLY A 183 6.71 3.96 -6.52
C GLY A 183 6.72 2.49 -6.09
N LYS A 184 5.56 1.82 -6.10
CA LYS A 184 5.47 0.40 -5.76
C LYS A 184 6.01 -0.53 -6.85
N PHE A 185 6.08 -0.13 -8.12
CA PHE A 185 6.66 -0.98 -9.16
C PHE A 185 8.11 -1.41 -8.85
N PRO A 186 9.04 -0.50 -8.51
CA PRO A 186 10.39 -0.90 -8.14
C PRO A 186 10.44 -1.74 -6.86
N SER A 187 9.78 -1.31 -5.78
CA SER A 187 9.87 -2.02 -4.50
C SER A 187 9.22 -3.41 -4.57
N THR A 188 7.97 -3.49 -5.04
CA THR A 188 7.26 -4.76 -5.20
C THR A 188 7.93 -5.65 -6.24
N GLY A 189 8.49 -5.06 -7.32
CA GLY A 189 9.24 -5.80 -8.33
C GLY A 189 10.51 -6.45 -7.75
N ILE A 190 11.30 -5.71 -6.98
CA ILE A 190 12.49 -6.24 -6.30
C ILE A 190 12.11 -7.35 -5.31
N GLU A 191 11.12 -7.08 -4.44
CA GLU A 191 10.66 -8.04 -3.43
C GLU A 191 10.13 -9.33 -4.08
N ALA A 192 9.29 -9.21 -5.09
CA ALA A 192 8.68 -10.35 -5.76
C ALA A 192 9.68 -11.19 -6.57
N ILE A 193 10.65 -10.55 -7.24
CA ILE A 193 11.69 -11.25 -8.00
C ILE A 193 12.63 -11.98 -7.04
N ILE A 194 13.10 -11.32 -5.97
CA ILE A 194 13.95 -11.95 -4.97
C ILE A 194 13.23 -13.17 -4.35
N GLY A 195 11.98 -13.00 -3.94
CA GLY A 195 11.20 -14.09 -3.37
C GLY A 195 10.97 -15.24 -4.36
N HIS A 196 10.58 -14.93 -5.60
CA HIS A 196 10.38 -15.91 -6.66
C HIS A 196 11.65 -16.70 -6.96
N ASP A 197 12.76 -15.99 -7.21
CA ASP A 197 14.03 -16.63 -7.61
C ASP A 197 14.62 -17.46 -6.46
N THR A 198 14.43 -17.04 -5.21
CA THR A 198 14.82 -17.81 -4.02
C THR A 198 14.06 -19.14 -3.94
N ILE A 199 12.73 -19.14 -4.19
CA ILE A 199 11.90 -20.34 -4.10
C ILE A 199 12.10 -21.27 -5.30
N THR A 200 12.21 -20.68 -6.50
CA THR A 200 12.36 -21.49 -7.74
C THR A 200 13.79 -21.91 -8.03
N HIS A 201 14.77 -21.45 -7.23
CA HIS A 201 16.20 -21.63 -7.48
C HIS A 201 16.65 -21.15 -8.87
N GLN A 202 15.97 -20.14 -9.41
CA GLN A 202 16.27 -19.53 -10.70
C GLN A 202 16.89 -18.15 -10.46
N GLU A 203 18.22 -18.09 -10.48
CA GLU A 203 18.93 -16.81 -10.37
C GLU A 203 19.10 -16.18 -11.74
N ASP A 204 18.23 -15.23 -12.11
CA ASP A 204 18.41 -14.42 -13.31
C ASP A 204 18.65 -12.96 -12.91
N PRO A 205 19.91 -12.53 -12.79
CA PRO A 205 20.26 -11.17 -12.38
C PRO A 205 19.74 -10.10 -13.35
N THR A 206 19.43 -10.45 -14.60
CA THR A 206 18.92 -9.52 -15.60
C THR A 206 17.60 -8.89 -15.16
N ARG A 207 16.73 -9.67 -14.52
CA ARG A 207 15.43 -9.22 -14.03
C ARG A 207 15.58 -8.14 -12.95
N LEU A 208 16.47 -8.37 -11.98
CA LEU A 208 16.77 -7.40 -10.93
C LEU A 208 17.41 -6.14 -11.49
N ILE A 209 18.35 -6.27 -12.43
CA ILE A 209 19.01 -5.14 -13.08
C ILE A 209 17.95 -4.25 -13.77
N ILE A 210 17.01 -4.84 -14.52
CA ILE A 210 15.95 -4.08 -15.20
C ILE A 210 15.14 -3.25 -14.18
N VAL A 211 14.73 -3.85 -13.07
CA VAL A 211 13.93 -3.16 -12.06
C VAL A 211 14.73 -2.06 -11.35
N ILE A 212 16.01 -2.30 -11.05
CA ILE A 212 16.90 -1.30 -10.46
C ILE A 212 17.12 -0.13 -11.42
N VAL A 213 17.40 -0.40 -12.70
CA VAL A 213 17.56 0.66 -13.73
C VAL A 213 16.27 1.48 -13.83
N PHE A 214 15.10 0.84 -13.84
CA PHE A 214 13.82 1.53 -13.85
C PHE A 214 13.64 2.42 -12.62
N ALA A 215 14.01 1.94 -11.43
CA ALA A 215 13.98 2.72 -10.19
C ALA A 215 14.88 3.96 -10.28
N VAL A 216 16.11 3.80 -10.75
CA VAL A 216 17.07 4.90 -10.92
C VAL A 216 16.53 5.94 -11.90
N LEU A 217 15.95 5.51 -13.03
CA LEU A 217 15.34 6.42 -14.01
C LEU A 217 14.15 7.20 -13.42
N LEU A 218 13.33 6.56 -12.62
CA LEU A 218 12.21 7.24 -11.92
C LEU A 218 12.72 8.29 -10.93
N ILE A 219 13.74 7.96 -10.12
CA ILE A 219 14.35 8.92 -9.18
C ILE A 219 14.96 10.10 -9.92
N ALA A 220 15.74 9.83 -10.97
CA ALA A 220 16.35 10.87 -11.79
C ALA A 220 15.29 11.79 -12.44
N GLY A 221 14.21 11.20 -12.97
CA GLY A 221 13.08 11.93 -13.53
C GLY A 221 12.35 12.79 -12.51
N ALA A 222 12.09 12.26 -11.31
CA ALA A 222 11.46 12.99 -10.21
C ALA A 222 12.34 14.19 -9.77
N TRP A 223 13.63 13.97 -9.61
CA TRP A 223 14.57 15.02 -9.26
C TRP A 223 14.70 16.12 -10.33
N TRP A 224 14.75 15.74 -11.61
CA TRP A 224 14.77 16.68 -12.72
C TRP A 224 13.48 17.52 -12.79
N TYR A 225 12.32 16.88 -12.57
CA TYR A 225 11.04 17.56 -12.50
C TYR A 225 11.01 18.61 -11.36
N GLU A 226 11.46 18.25 -10.16
CA GLU A 226 11.55 19.19 -9.05
C GLU A 226 12.46 20.39 -9.33
N ARG A 227 13.64 20.13 -9.92
CA ARG A 227 14.57 21.20 -10.32
C ARG A 227 13.96 22.17 -11.32
N ARG A 228 13.21 21.64 -12.29
CA ARG A 228 12.50 22.50 -13.27
C ARG A 228 11.36 23.29 -12.64
N ALA A 229 10.57 22.66 -11.76
CA ALA A 229 9.49 23.33 -11.05
C ALA A 229 10.02 24.46 -10.13
N ALA A 230 11.14 24.23 -9.44
CA ALA A 230 11.79 25.25 -8.61
C ALA A 230 12.28 26.46 -9.44
N LYS A 231 12.85 26.22 -10.66
CA LYS A 231 13.30 27.29 -11.57
C LYS A 231 12.15 28.12 -12.17
N ARG A 232 10.93 27.57 -12.25
CA ARG A 232 9.75 28.30 -12.75
C ARG A 232 9.05 29.12 -11.66
N ALA A 233 9.36 28.86 -10.40
CA ALA A 233 8.76 29.54 -9.24
C ALA A 233 9.66 30.65 -8.66
N ALA A 234 10.91 30.75 -9.15
CA ALA A 234 11.87 31.82 -8.87
C ALA A 234 11.84 32.87 -9.99
#